data_e3f71990fb48600fc20c24a01365124a
#
_entry.id   e3f71990fb48600fc20c24a01365124a
#
_cell.length_a   1.000
_cell.length_b   1.000
_cell.length_c   1.000
_cell.angle_alpha   90.00
_cell.angle_beta   90.00
_cell.angle_gamma   90.00
#
_symmetry.space_group_name_H-M   'P 1'
#
loop_
_entity.id
_entity.type
_entity.pdbx_description
1 polymer ?
#
loop_
_entity_poly.entity_id
_entity_poly.type
_entity_poly.pdbx_seq_one_letter_code
_entity_poly.pdbx_strand_id
1 'polypeptide(L)'
;MFTPRHSFALVVTSIFVMPLAAQTGPGGVGNSTTNVLWLGADHGVFSDAGLTPAVSGANAWQWNDRSGNGSNAMQAMAAQRPNYISGALNGKPVLRFTAANTDRMLATGIPSANRASVWVVARYSSLPSPNPGLLQGAATGDAYSATPALKNMGMWVSSATTQVWGRGIQTDGTSRNVTMATALATATPYVLNTMYRQSAISQYVNHGPAGSVASNGTLRSWTDMAIGAQAGTENWNGDIAEVIAFNVDVNEAQRLIITSYLAAKYGMTLTASTDVYREDQPARGNYDHEVAGIGRINSGNLHTDARGTGIVRISNPTGLGNNEFMIWGHDNGVLGAWGVGDVPSGVEGRFQRTWRVSERNGSGTSSVDVGAVDIAFDLTGLGPVDPAHLRLLVDSDNDGSFSDETGVEGAYLVSGALYRFDAVTLISDGIRFTLGTTDLGATPLPVELVSFTAEPTSDAQVRLDWVTATEVDNDRFIVEHSPDMEHWSSVASVDAVGNSTTLISYSVMDPAPFAGLNYYRLRQVDVNGMEELFPVRTVTIEQDGRDRLLFQPNPSSGLVKVQALVDPFATHLVSLFDGMGRCVHTRSMTGSELMAGTLDLTKVPPGAYLMHIECDGQRRTGRLQLLTE
;
A
#
# COMPACT_ATOMS: atom_id res chain seq x y z
N MET A 1 -2.31 -16.20 -79.13
CA MET A 1 -2.56 -14.92 -78.45
C MET A 1 -2.84 -15.24 -76.98
N PHE A 2 -1.79 -15.18 -76.14
CA PHE A 2 -1.92 -15.46 -74.69
C PHE A 2 -1.93 -14.13 -73.98
N THR A 3 -3.00 -13.85 -73.21
CA THR A 3 -3.11 -12.70 -72.29
C THR A 3 -2.56 -13.09 -70.93
N PRO A 4 -1.69 -12.31 -70.31
CA PRO A 4 -1.24 -12.61 -68.94
C PRO A 4 -2.29 -12.15 -67.92
N ARG A 5 -2.70 -13.03 -67.01
CA ARG A 5 -3.46 -12.69 -65.80
C ARG A 5 -2.52 -12.08 -64.77
N HIS A 6 -2.76 -10.83 -64.39
CA HIS A 6 -2.12 -10.21 -63.27
C HIS A 6 -2.84 -10.63 -61.97
N SER A 7 -2.14 -11.38 -61.12
CA SER A 7 -2.57 -11.65 -59.74
C SER A 7 -2.13 -10.49 -58.85
N PHE A 8 -3.07 -9.73 -58.34
CA PHE A 8 -2.80 -8.78 -57.25
C PHE A 8 -2.72 -9.56 -55.94
N ALA A 9 -1.54 -9.61 -55.31
CA ALA A 9 -1.38 -10.06 -53.94
C ALA A 9 -1.72 -8.90 -53.00
N LEU A 10 -2.82 -9.04 -52.28
CA LEU A 10 -3.17 -8.13 -51.20
C LEU A 10 -2.26 -8.45 -49.98
N VAL A 11 -1.25 -7.60 -49.74
CA VAL A 11 -0.44 -7.66 -48.52
C VAL A 11 -1.26 -7.02 -47.41
N VAL A 12 -1.91 -7.84 -46.59
CA VAL A 12 -2.50 -7.39 -45.34
C VAL A 12 -1.36 -7.24 -44.32
N THR A 13 -0.89 -6.01 -44.14
CA THR A 13 0.01 -5.67 -43.06
C THR A 13 -0.81 -5.63 -41.78
N SER A 14 -0.80 -6.69 -40.99
CA SER A 14 -1.33 -6.68 -39.63
C SER A 14 -0.42 -5.76 -38.80
N ILE A 15 -0.92 -4.57 -38.51
CA ILE A 15 -0.31 -3.70 -37.50
C ILE A 15 -0.59 -4.39 -36.16
N PHE A 16 0.41 -5.06 -35.60
CA PHE A 16 0.39 -5.47 -34.21
C PHE A 16 0.42 -4.19 -33.36
N VAL A 17 -0.73 -3.69 -32.96
CA VAL A 17 -0.83 -2.71 -31.88
C VAL A 17 -0.50 -3.48 -30.62
N MET A 18 0.75 -3.40 -30.16
CA MET A 18 1.06 -3.84 -28.80
C MET A 18 0.16 -3.03 -27.85
N PRO A 19 -0.58 -3.67 -26.94
CA PRO A 19 -1.32 -2.91 -25.96
C PRO A 19 -0.32 -2.06 -25.17
N LEU A 20 -0.47 -0.74 -25.21
CA LEU A 20 0.28 0.13 -24.30
C LEU A 20 0.00 -0.35 -22.87
N ALA A 21 1.06 -0.67 -22.13
CA ALA A 21 0.92 -1.00 -20.72
C ALA A 21 0.21 0.17 -20.02
N ALA A 22 -0.84 -0.15 -19.24
CA ALA A 22 -1.61 0.86 -18.54
C ALA A 22 -0.69 1.76 -17.71
N GLN A 23 -0.96 3.06 -17.70
CA GLN A 23 -0.26 4.04 -16.87
C GLN A 23 -0.79 3.90 -15.43
N THR A 24 -0.03 3.23 -14.57
CA THR A 24 -0.42 2.85 -13.20
C THR A 24 0.28 3.66 -12.12
N GLY A 25 1.10 4.62 -12.51
CA GLY A 25 1.77 5.53 -11.58
C GLY A 25 0.83 6.54 -10.91
N PRO A 26 1.37 7.46 -10.13
CA PRO A 26 0.60 8.45 -9.38
C PRO A 26 -0.26 9.32 -10.32
N GLY A 27 -1.56 9.39 -10.05
CA GLY A 27 -2.51 10.06 -10.93
C GLY A 27 -2.74 9.38 -12.28
N GLY A 28 -2.29 8.15 -12.45
CA GLY A 28 -2.32 7.45 -13.74
C GLY A 28 -1.18 7.83 -14.67
N VAL A 29 -0.11 8.44 -14.18
CA VAL A 29 1.04 8.90 -14.97
C VAL A 29 2.24 7.98 -14.78
N GLY A 30 2.77 7.45 -15.87
CA GLY A 30 3.95 6.59 -15.89
C GLY A 30 3.72 5.18 -15.37
N ASN A 31 4.77 4.41 -15.36
CA ASN A 31 4.83 3.02 -14.89
C ASN A 31 6.18 2.76 -14.22
N SER A 32 6.48 1.55 -13.79
CA SER A 32 7.73 1.19 -13.11
C SER A 32 9.02 1.52 -13.86
N THR A 33 8.98 1.75 -15.18
CA THR A 33 10.17 2.16 -15.95
C THR A 33 10.45 3.65 -15.87
N THR A 34 9.44 4.47 -15.63
CA THR A 34 9.54 5.94 -15.61
C THR A 34 9.30 6.54 -14.24
N ASN A 35 8.36 6.01 -13.45
CA ASN A 35 8.20 6.31 -12.04
C ASN A 35 9.16 5.41 -11.25
N VAL A 36 10.29 5.95 -10.81
CA VAL A 36 11.41 5.19 -10.25
C VAL A 36 11.45 5.16 -8.72
N LEU A 37 10.66 5.99 -8.08
CA LEU A 37 10.45 5.98 -6.64
C LEU A 37 9.05 6.52 -6.33
N TRP A 38 8.33 5.81 -5.48
CA TRP A 38 7.02 6.24 -5.00
C TRP A 38 6.78 5.78 -3.58
N LEU A 39 6.95 6.67 -2.62
CA LEU A 39 6.80 6.44 -1.19
C LEU A 39 5.56 7.18 -0.69
N GLY A 40 4.52 6.46 -0.31
CA GLY A 40 3.31 7.00 0.34
C GLY A 40 3.27 6.54 1.80
N ALA A 41 3.07 7.43 2.77
CA ALA A 41 3.02 7.04 4.18
C ALA A 41 1.81 6.13 4.51
N ASP A 42 0.82 6.09 3.64
CA ASP A 42 -0.33 5.17 3.68
C ASP A 42 -0.01 3.77 3.11
N HIS A 43 1.24 3.52 2.72
CA HIS A 43 1.62 2.26 2.12
C HIS A 43 2.99 1.77 2.62
N GLY A 44 3.00 0.58 3.28
CA GLY A 44 4.23 -0.13 3.57
C GLY A 44 5.23 0.60 4.47
N VAL A 45 4.78 1.27 5.53
CA VAL A 45 5.64 1.78 6.59
C VAL A 45 5.77 0.73 7.68
N PHE A 46 7.02 0.39 8.05
CA PHE A 46 7.33 -0.65 9.02
C PHE A 46 8.24 -0.11 10.13
N SER A 47 8.06 -0.64 11.35
CA SER A 47 8.89 -0.32 12.51
C SER A 47 10.20 -1.12 12.58
N ASP A 48 10.34 -2.14 11.73
CA ASP A 48 11.49 -3.03 11.58
C ASP A 48 11.85 -3.26 10.09
N ALA A 49 12.55 -4.34 9.76
CA ALA A 49 13.01 -4.67 8.40
C ALA A 49 11.89 -5.13 7.44
N GLY A 50 10.70 -4.55 7.54
CA GLY A 50 9.59 -4.80 6.61
C GLY A 50 8.63 -5.89 7.06
N LEU A 51 8.67 -6.29 8.33
CA LEU A 51 7.80 -7.32 8.90
C LEU A 51 6.65 -6.74 9.72
N THR A 52 6.93 -5.77 10.60
CA THR A 52 5.95 -5.21 11.53
C THR A 52 5.43 -3.86 11.01
N PRO A 53 4.17 -3.76 10.55
CA PRO A 53 3.58 -2.49 10.16
C PRO A 53 3.67 -1.45 11.27
N ALA A 54 4.01 -0.22 10.92
CA ALA A 54 4.13 0.84 11.90
C ALA A 54 2.75 1.28 12.41
N VAL A 55 2.62 1.37 13.72
CA VAL A 55 1.45 1.98 14.39
C VAL A 55 1.73 3.45 14.72
N SER A 56 0.67 4.24 14.97
CA SER A 56 0.83 5.67 15.26
C SER A 56 1.74 5.90 16.47
N GLY A 57 2.78 6.71 16.31
CA GLY A 57 3.83 6.97 17.30
C GLY A 57 5.05 6.06 17.17
N ALA A 58 5.00 4.98 16.39
CA ALA A 58 6.16 4.13 16.17
C ALA A 58 7.22 4.80 15.29
N ASN A 59 8.49 4.45 15.53
CA ASN A 59 9.63 4.89 14.71
C ASN A 59 9.66 4.09 13.40
N ALA A 60 9.63 4.77 12.25
CA ALA A 60 9.69 4.14 10.94
C ALA A 60 11.11 3.67 10.63
N TRP A 61 11.29 2.35 10.52
CA TRP A 61 12.54 1.74 10.08
C TRP A 61 12.63 1.65 8.56
N GLN A 62 11.50 1.28 7.90
CA GLN A 62 11.39 1.11 6.46
C GLN A 62 10.11 1.78 5.94
N TRP A 63 10.22 2.36 4.76
CA TRP A 63 9.14 2.94 3.98
C TRP A 63 9.21 2.36 2.57
N ASN A 64 8.24 1.53 2.20
CA ASN A 64 8.28 0.76 0.97
C ASN A 64 8.03 1.61 -0.26
N ASP A 65 8.81 1.31 -1.29
CA ASP A 65 8.65 1.84 -2.64
C ASP A 65 7.55 1.08 -3.39
N ARG A 66 6.48 1.78 -3.74
CA ARG A 66 5.37 1.23 -4.52
C ARG A 66 5.49 1.45 -6.04
N SER A 67 6.60 2.01 -6.52
CA SER A 67 6.87 2.17 -7.96
C SER A 67 7.11 0.83 -8.68
N GLY A 68 7.40 -0.23 -7.92
CA GLY A 68 7.77 -1.56 -8.43
C GLY A 68 9.27 -1.76 -8.60
N ASN A 69 10.11 -0.77 -8.24
CA ASN A 69 11.58 -0.87 -8.36
C ASN A 69 12.25 -1.39 -7.09
N GLY A 70 11.54 -1.46 -5.96
CA GLY A 70 12.07 -1.97 -4.69
C GLY A 70 13.08 -1.04 -4.01
N SER A 71 13.11 0.24 -4.39
CA SER A 71 13.99 1.27 -3.81
C SER A 71 13.46 1.77 -2.46
N ASN A 72 13.24 0.85 -1.52
CA ASN A 72 12.69 1.17 -0.19
C ASN A 72 13.58 2.18 0.55
N ALA A 73 12.94 3.15 1.21
CA ALA A 73 13.66 4.07 2.08
C ALA A 73 13.82 3.46 3.48
N MET A 74 15.04 3.49 4.02
CA MET A 74 15.36 2.84 5.30
C MET A 74 16.16 3.75 6.22
N GLN A 75 16.04 3.51 7.56
CA GLN A 75 16.87 4.12 8.59
C GLN A 75 17.25 3.10 9.66
N ALA A 76 18.51 2.64 9.62
CA ALA A 76 19.03 1.64 10.55
C ALA A 76 19.17 2.20 11.99
N MET A 77 19.59 3.49 12.14
CA MET A 77 19.83 4.11 13.44
C MET A 77 18.51 4.53 14.10
N ALA A 78 18.10 3.85 15.15
CA ALA A 78 16.83 4.08 15.84
C ALA A 78 16.59 5.53 16.26
N ALA A 79 17.65 6.22 16.72
CA ALA A 79 17.59 7.62 17.16
C ALA A 79 17.37 8.64 16.03
N GLN A 80 17.44 8.21 14.77
CA GLN A 80 17.27 9.07 13.58
C GLN A 80 16.06 8.69 12.73
N ARG A 81 15.17 7.85 13.26
CA ARG A 81 13.96 7.39 12.57
C ARG A 81 12.83 8.38 12.78
N PRO A 82 12.17 8.83 11.70
CA PRO A 82 10.95 9.63 11.83
C PRO A 82 9.82 8.79 12.45
N ASN A 83 8.85 9.47 13.08
CA ASN A 83 7.69 8.82 13.65
C ASN A 83 6.56 8.68 12.62
N TYR A 84 5.95 7.50 12.56
CA TYR A 84 4.70 7.28 11.82
C TYR A 84 3.52 7.88 12.59
N ILE A 85 2.73 8.75 11.97
CA ILE A 85 1.56 9.40 12.59
C ILE A 85 0.34 9.13 11.71
N SER A 86 -0.62 8.34 12.21
CA SER A 86 -1.88 8.06 11.50
C SER A 86 -2.81 9.27 11.48
N GLY A 87 -3.65 9.36 10.45
CA GLY A 87 -4.74 10.35 10.35
C GLY A 87 -4.32 11.83 10.32
N ALA A 88 -3.06 12.13 9.96
CA ALA A 88 -2.48 13.47 10.10
C ALA A 88 -2.88 14.47 9.00
N LEU A 89 -3.14 14.00 7.77
CA LEU A 89 -3.56 14.82 6.62
C LEU A 89 -4.70 14.11 5.89
N ASN A 90 -5.89 14.71 5.87
CA ASN A 90 -7.09 14.13 5.26
C ASN A 90 -7.32 12.64 5.64
N GLY A 91 -7.18 12.33 6.91
CA GLY A 91 -7.26 10.94 7.39
C GLY A 91 -6.08 10.03 7.00
N LYS A 92 -5.16 10.49 6.15
CA LYS A 92 -3.97 9.75 5.72
C LYS A 92 -2.81 9.94 6.69
N PRO A 93 -1.91 8.96 6.82
CA PRO A 93 -0.75 9.06 7.68
C PRO A 93 0.38 9.91 7.08
N VAL A 94 1.35 10.25 7.94
CA VAL A 94 2.59 10.94 7.56
C VAL A 94 3.78 10.32 8.29
N LEU A 95 4.98 10.56 7.79
CA LEU A 95 6.21 10.43 8.58
C LEU A 95 6.58 11.80 9.15
N ARG A 96 6.69 11.88 10.47
CA ARG A 96 7.08 13.09 11.21
C ARG A 96 8.55 13.07 11.52
N PHE A 97 9.27 14.02 10.96
CA PHE A 97 10.70 14.23 11.14
C PHE A 97 10.94 15.28 12.22
N THR A 98 11.87 15.00 13.12
CA THR A 98 12.30 15.90 14.18
C THR A 98 13.76 16.29 13.95
N ALA A 99 14.01 17.54 13.61
CA ALA A 99 15.36 18.00 13.27
C ALA A 99 16.38 17.83 14.41
N ALA A 100 15.95 17.96 15.67
CA ALA A 100 16.81 17.76 16.85
C ALA A 100 17.32 16.30 16.96
N ASN A 101 16.56 15.32 16.47
CA ASN A 101 16.97 13.91 16.42
C ASN A 101 17.80 13.60 15.17
N THR A 102 17.93 14.56 14.24
CA THR A 102 18.51 14.35 12.92
C THR A 102 17.78 13.27 12.11
N ASP A 103 16.43 13.24 12.22
CA ASP A 103 15.59 12.26 11.56
C ASP A 103 15.75 12.35 10.04
N ARG A 104 15.87 11.17 9.41
CA ARG A 104 16.08 11.04 7.96
C ARG A 104 15.82 9.63 7.51
N MET A 105 15.59 9.46 6.21
CA MET A 105 15.51 8.14 5.57
C MET A 105 16.36 8.13 4.29
N LEU A 106 16.78 6.95 3.84
CA LEU A 106 17.59 6.79 2.64
C LEU A 106 16.99 5.72 1.72
N ALA A 107 16.57 6.13 0.52
CA ALA A 107 16.28 5.23 -0.58
C ALA A 107 17.52 5.04 -1.44
N THR A 108 17.84 3.80 -1.83
CA THR A 108 19.04 3.44 -2.58
C THR A 108 18.70 2.59 -3.80
N GLY A 109 19.63 2.51 -4.75
CA GLY A 109 19.45 1.68 -5.94
C GLY A 109 18.37 2.18 -6.91
N ILE A 110 18.04 3.47 -6.87
CA ILE A 110 17.00 4.06 -7.70
C ILE A 110 17.46 4.06 -9.17
N PRO A 111 16.65 3.51 -10.11
CA PRO A 111 16.96 3.56 -11.53
C PRO A 111 16.93 5.00 -12.05
N SER A 112 18.07 5.66 -12.06
CA SER A 112 18.17 7.08 -12.40
C SER A 112 18.49 7.33 -13.86
N ALA A 113 18.26 8.58 -14.29
CA ALA A 113 18.67 9.10 -15.58
C ALA A 113 19.24 10.52 -15.41
N ASN A 114 19.54 11.17 -16.53
CA ASN A 114 20.05 12.55 -16.55
C ASN A 114 18.96 13.61 -16.42
N ARG A 115 17.76 13.21 -15.98
CA ARG A 115 16.57 14.03 -15.79
C ARG A 115 15.86 13.59 -14.53
N ALA A 116 15.05 14.45 -13.98
CA ALA A 116 14.17 14.08 -12.89
C ALA A 116 12.94 14.99 -12.83
N SER A 117 11.83 14.42 -12.39
CA SER A 117 10.64 15.16 -11.99
C SER A 117 10.25 14.63 -10.62
N VAL A 118 10.23 15.51 -9.61
CA VAL A 118 10.10 15.07 -8.21
C VAL A 118 8.99 15.82 -7.52
N TRP A 119 8.13 15.11 -6.77
CA TRP A 119 7.08 15.67 -5.92
C TRP A 119 7.30 15.28 -4.46
N VAL A 120 6.95 16.20 -3.56
CA VAL A 120 6.89 15.96 -2.12
C VAL A 120 5.61 16.59 -1.59
N VAL A 121 4.85 15.82 -0.83
CA VAL A 121 3.79 16.37 0.02
C VAL A 121 4.35 16.56 1.41
N ALA A 122 4.46 17.82 1.84
CA ALA A 122 5.10 18.16 3.11
C ALA A 122 4.42 19.33 3.81
N ARG A 123 4.60 19.35 5.13
CA ARG A 123 4.19 20.42 6.04
C ARG A 123 5.28 20.63 7.10
N TYR A 124 5.82 21.84 7.25
CA TYR A 124 6.80 22.09 8.28
C TYR A 124 6.16 22.57 9.59
N SER A 125 6.76 22.19 10.72
CA SER A 125 6.41 22.67 12.05
C SER A 125 7.27 23.86 12.47
N SER A 126 8.56 23.83 12.12
CA SER A 126 9.51 24.93 12.26
C SER A 126 10.68 24.74 11.29
N LEU A 127 11.49 25.78 11.10
CA LEU A 127 12.68 25.76 10.25
C LEU A 127 13.93 26.06 11.10
N PRO A 128 14.47 25.09 11.86
CA PRO A 128 15.51 25.31 12.87
C PRO A 128 16.91 25.50 12.27
N SER A 129 17.14 25.12 11.01
CA SER A 129 18.40 25.29 10.31
C SER A 129 18.25 26.25 9.12
N PRO A 130 19.34 26.80 8.58
CA PRO A 130 19.25 27.76 7.47
C PRO A 130 18.50 27.23 6.24
N ASN A 131 18.65 25.92 5.93
CA ASN A 131 18.10 25.31 4.73
C ASN A 131 17.63 23.87 5.02
N PRO A 132 16.60 23.66 5.86
CA PRO A 132 16.12 22.31 6.16
C PRO A 132 15.71 21.57 4.88
N GLY A 133 16.35 20.42 4.65
CA GLY A 133 16.23 19.64 3.43
C GLY A 133 15.02 18.72 3.46
N LEU A 134 14.24 18.77 2.39
CA LEU A 134 13.19 17.80 2.10
C LEU A 134 13.77 16.57 1.41
N LEU A 135 14.54 16.79 0.35
CA LEU A 135 15.14 15.74 -0.46
C LEU A 135 16.56 16.11 -0.89
N GLN A 136 17.42 15.10 -1.01
CA GLN A 136 18.71 15.21 -1.69
C GLN A 136 19.00 13.95 -2.48
N GLY A 137 19.07 14.07 -3.81
CA GLY A 137 19.53 13.02 -4.70
C GLY A 137 21.03 13.12 -4.95
N ALA A 138 21.74 12.00 -4.93
CA ALA A 138 23.18 11.90 -5.11
C ALA A 138 23.57 10.58 -5.79
N ALA A 139 24.85 10.43 -6.11
CA ALA A 139 25.42 9.14 -6.47
C ALA A 139 25.41 8.18 -5.27
N THR A 140 25.60 6.90 -5.56
CA THR A 140 25.61 5.85 -4.53
C THR A 140 26.59 6.17 -3.39
N GLY A 141 26.06 6.17 -2.17
CA GLY A 141 26.82 6.45 -0.94
C GLY A 141 26.96 7.92 -0.58
N ASP A 142 26.57 8.88 -1.44
CA ASP A 142 26.82 10.32 -1.27
C ASP A 142 25.60 11.12 -0.80
N ALA A 143 24.44 10.49 -0.57
CA ALA A 143 23.16 11.19 -0.32
C ALA A 143 23.18 12.11 0.91
N TYR A 144 24.03 11.84 1.91
CA TYR A 144 24.19 12.68 3.08
C TYR A 144 25.47 13.52 3.09
N SER A 145 26.20 13.57 1.96
CA SER A 145 27.44 14.32 1.87
C SER A 145 27.22 15.81 2.08
N ALA A 146 28.07 16.45 2.89
CA ALA A 146 28.13 17.89 3.03
C ALA A 146 28.80 18.56 1.82
N THR A 147 29.53 17.80 1.00
CA THR A 147 30.27 18.32 -0.15
C THR A 147 29.31 18.74 -1.26
N PRO A 148 29.23 20.02 -1.64
CA PRO A 148 28.28 20.50 -2.65
C PRO A 148 28.40 19.78 -4.01
N ALA A 149 29.62 19.37 -4.40
CA ALA A 149 29.88 18.69 -5.66
C ALA A 149 29.28 17.28 -5.75
N LEU A 150 28.88 16.66 -4.62
CA LEU A 150 28.29 15.34 -4.56
C LEU A 150 26.74 15.36 -4.49
N LYS A 151 26.14 16.54 -4.37
CA LYS A 151 24.70 16.76 -4.28
C LYS A 151 24.13 17.00 -5.68
N ASN A 152 23.68 15.96 -6.36
CA ASN A 152 23.26 16.05 -7.77
C ASN A 152 21.93 16.77 -7.96
N MET A 153 20.98 16.60 -7.04
CA MET A 153 19.74 17.38 -6.98
C MET A 153 19.32 17.61 -5.52
N GLY A 154 18.47 18.61 -5.29
CA GLY A 154 17.94 18.85 -3.94
C GLY A 154 16.71 19.74 -3.92
N MET A 155 15.91 19.58 -2.88
CA MET A 155 14.76 20.42 -2.54
C MET A 155 14.84 20.75 -1.05
N TRP A 156 14.72 22.04 -0.71
CA TRP A 156 14.75 22.51 0.68
C TRP A 156 13.89 23.76 0.86
N VAL A 157 13.65 24.14 2.09
CA VAL A 157 12.97 25.41 2.44
C VAL A 157 13.95 26.33 3.15
N SER A 158 14.06 27.58 2.71
CA SER A 158 14.89 28.58 3.38
C SER A 158 14.22 29.04 4.67
N SER A 159 14.92 28.99 5.81
CA SER A 159 14.39 29.51 7.07
C SER A 159 14.26 31.03 7.08
N ALA A 160 15.05 31.73 6.28
CA ALA A 160 15.03 33.19 6.20
C ALA A 160 13.84 33.76 5.42
N THR A 161 13.37 33.03 4.39
CA THR A 161 12.31 33.51 3.47
C THR A 161 11.10 32.61 3.43
N THR A 162 11.15 31.42 4.05
CA THR A 162 10.17 30.33 3.97
C THR A 162 9.83 29.88 2.53
N GLN A 163 10.70 30.24 1.59
CA GLN A 163 10.55 29.87 0.17
C GLN A 163 11.16 28.50 -0.10
N VAL A 164 10.55 27.76 -1.05
CA VAL A 164 11.08 26.48 -1.52
C VAL A 164 12.17 26.74 -2.57
N TRP A 165 13.26 26.00 -2.42
CA TRP A 165 14.39 26.02 -3.35
C TRP A 165 14.55 24.65 -3.97
N GLY A 166 14.86 24.64 -5.28
CA GLY A 166 15.32 23.48 -6.02
C GLY A 166 16.74 23.71 -6.53
N ARG A 167 17.56 22.65 -6.50
CA ARG A 167 18.91 22.68 -7.09
C ARG A 167 19.15 21.46 -7.95
N GLY A 168 19.76 21.67 -9.12
CA GLY A 168 20.32 20.59 -9.93
C GLY A 168 21.77 20.89 -10.25
N ILE A 169 22.64 19.87 -10.18
CA ILE A 169 24.01 19.94 -10.67
C ILE A 169 24.08 19.22 -12.01
N GLN A 170 24.56 19.93 -13.00
CA GLN A 170 24.69 19.42 -14.35
C GLN A 170 25.97 18.56 -14.51
N THR A 171 26.01 17.77 -15.56
CA THR A 171 27.17 16.89 -15.85
C THR A 171 28.49 17.64 -16.01
N ASP A 172 28.47 18.92 -16.40
CA ASP A 172 29.63 19.80 -16.47
C ASP A 172 30.08 20.38 -15.10
N GLY A 173 29.36 20.04 -14.03
CA GLY A 173 29.60 20.54 -12.66
C GLY A 173 28.89 21.85 -12.33
N THR A 174 28.16 22.44 -13.27
CA THR A 174 27.45 23.71 -13.03
C THR A 174 26.26 23.48 -12.11
N SER A 175 26.18 24.24 -11.02
CA SER A 175 25.01 24.26 -10.11
C SER A 175 23.99 25.27 -10.61
N ARG A 176 22.72 24.83 -10.66
CA ARG A 176 21.57 25.68 -10.98
C ARG A 176 20.60 25.67 -9.80
N ASN A 177 20.29 26.83 -9.26
CA ASN A 177 19.35 26.99 -8.15
C ASN A 177 18.13 27.76 -8.64
N VAL A 178 16.95 27.29 -8.26
CA VAL A 178 15.67 27.94 -8.53
C VAL A 178 14.92 28.10 -7.20
N THR A 179 14.17 29.18 -7.07
CA THR A 179 13.31 29.44 -5.92
C THR A 179 11.92 29.84 -6.37
N MET A 180 10.91 29.45 -5.57
CA MET A 180 9.57 30.00 -5.69
C MET A 180 9.46 31.30 -4.92
N ALA A 181 8.76 32.27 -5.49
CA ALA A 181 8.44 33.52 -4.79
C ALA A 181 7.45 33.33 -3.64
N THR A 182 6.63 32.25 -3.70
CA THR A 182 5.63 31.93 -2.68
C THR A 182 6.31 31.49 -1.39
N ALA A 183 6.08 32.23 -0.31
CA ALA A 183 6.47 31.84 1.04
C ALA A 183 5.49 30.79 1.59
N LEU A 184 6.00 29.73 2.20
CA LEU A 184 5.17 28.72 2.85
C LEU A 184 4.73 29.18 4.25
N ALA A 185 3.53 28.78 4.67
CA ALA A 185 3.03 28.97 6.02
C ALA A 185 3.30 27.75 6.90
N THR A 186 3.56 28.00 8.19
CA THR A 186 3.75 26.94 9.20
C THR A 186 2.49 26.06 9.30
N ALA A 187 2.69 24.76 9.50
CA ALA A 187 1.63 23.77 9.69
C ALA A 187 0.65 23.63 8.50
N THR A 188 0.94 24.26 7.37
CA THR A 188 0.14 24.16 6.14
C THR A 188 0.76 23.11 5.20
N PRO A 189 -0.01 22.14 4.70
CA PRO A 189 0.50 21.16 3.74
C PRO A 189 0.60 21.76 2.33
N TYR A 190 1.61 21.33 1.59
CA TYR A 190 1.87 21.73 0.22
C TYR A 190 2.29 20.55 -0.64
N VAL A 191 1.89 20.58 -1.92
CA VAL A 191 2.52 19.80 -2.99
C VAL A 191 3.69 20.61 -3.54
N LEU A 192 4.89 20.15 -3.29
CA LEU A 192 6.12 20.76 -3.76
C LEU A 192 6.65 19.93 -4.93
N ASN A 193 6.95 20.57 -6.07
CA ASN A 193 7.40 19.88 -7.27
C ASN A 193 8.61 20.58 -7.88
N THR A 194 9.66 19.82 -8.19
CA THR A 194 10.82 20.29 -8.97
C THR A 194 10.98 19.46 -10.23
N MET A 195 11.04 20.16 -11.37
CA MET A 195 11.26 19.57 -12.68
C MET A 195 12.69 19.89 -13.13
N TYR A 196 13.53 18.86 -13.26
CA TYR A 196 14.93 18.97 -13.68
C TYR A 196 15.06 18.65 -15.18
N ARG A 197 14.57 19.55 -16.03
CA ARG A 197 14.60 19.41 -17.49
C ARG A 197 15.96 19.86 -18.07
N GLN A 198 16.28 19.39 -19.27
CA GLN A 198 17.51 19.79 -19.96
C GLN A 198 17.59 21.31 -20.25
N SER A 199 16.44 21.93 -20.53
CA SER A 199 16.36 23.36 -20.87
C SER A 199 16.16 24.29 -19.68
N ALA A 200 15.58 23.77 -18.57
CA ALA A 200 15.27 24.56 -17.39
C ALA A 200 15.07 23.67 -16.15
N ILE A 201 15.42 24.20 -14.99
CA ILE A 201 14.95 23.68 -13.71
C ILE A 201 13.80 24.57 -13.25
N SER A 202 12.64 23.97 -12.98
CA SER A 202 11.42 24.68 -12.60
C SER A 202 10.91 24.17 -11.27
N GLN A 203 10.54 25.08 -10.37
CA GLN A 203 10.00 24.78 -9.05
C GLN A 203 8.56 25.26 -8.95
N TYR A 204 7.67 24.42 -8.42
CA TYR A 204 6.25 24.71 -8.22
C TYR A 204 5.85 24.48 -6.76
N VAL A 205 4.89 25.27 -6.30
CA VAL A 205 4.15 25.06 -5.06
C VAL A 205 2.68 24.91 -5.43
N ASN A 206 2.09 23.75 -5.14
CA ASN A 206 0.78 23.36 -5.63
C ASN A 206 0.72 23.48 -7.17
N HIS A 207 -0.29 24.11 -7.74
CA HIS A 207 -0.38 24.43 -9.18
C HIS A 207 0.16 25.80 -9.55
N GLY A 208 0.73 26.54 -8.58
CA GLY A 208 1.18 27.91 -8.80
C GLY A 208 2.19 28.07 -9.94
N PRO A 209 2.39 29.28 -10.45
CA PRO A 209 3.36 29.55 -11.52
C PRO A 209 4.78 29.17 -11.08
N ALA A 210 5.57 28.69 -12.03
CA ALA A 210 6.92 28.21 -11.76
C ALA A 210 7.89 29.35 -11.41
N GLY A 211 8.71 29.15 -10.38
CA GLY A 211 10.07 29.69 -10.41
C GLY A 211 10.89 28.88 -11.42
N SER A 212 11.72 29.51 -12.23
CA SER A 212 12.50 28.79 -13.26
C SER A 212 13.88 29.41 -13.45
N VAL A 213 14.86 28.55 -13.71
CA VAL A 213 16.21 28.94 -14.11
C VAL A 213 16.62 28.14 -15.36
N ALA A 214 17.21 28.80 -16.32
CA ALA A 214 17.70 28.15 -17.54
C ALA A 214 18.78 27.09 -17.19
N SER A 215 18.71 25.98 -17.88
CA SER A 215 19.63 24.85 -17.79
C SER A 215 20.20 24.59 -19.19
N ASN A 216 21.50 24.31 -19.30
CA ASN A 216 22.18 24.07 -20.58
C ASN A 216 22.69 22.64 -20.71
N GLY A 217 22.34 21.77 -19.80
CA GLY A 217 22.87 20.41 -19.72
C GLY A 217 21.97 19.45 -18.98
N THR A 218 22.42 18.22 -19.00
CA THR A 218 21.73 17.13 -18.30
C THR A 218 22.10 17.11 -16.82
N LEU A 219 21.15 16.72 -15.97
CA LEU A 219 21.39 16.47 -14.55
C LEU A 219 22.46 15.38 -14.38
N ARG A 220 23.31 15.49 -13.37
CA ARG A 220 24.14 14.36 -12.95
C ARG A 220 23.29 13.20 -12.50
N SER A 221 23.74 11.97 -12.81
CA SER A 221 23.07 10.75 -12.38
C SER A 221 22.93 10.69 -10.85
N TRP A 222 21.77 10.24 -10.38
CA TRP A 222 21.45 10.07 -8.97
C TRP A 222 20.84 8.68 -8.78
N THR A 223 21.33 7.94 -7.79
CA THR A 223 20.93 6.56 -7.49
C THR A 223 20.45 6.41 -6.07
N ASP A 224 20.75 7.41 -5.24
CA ASP A 224 20.34 7.46 -3.84
C ASP A 224 19.56 8.75 -3.58
N MET A 225 18.57 8.68 -2.69
CA MET A 225 17.80 9.83 -2.25
C MET A 225 17.67 9.86 -0.73
N ALA A 226 18.25 10.88 -0.11
CA ALA A 226 17.97 11.23 1.27
C ALA A 226 16.64 11.97 1.37
N ILE A 227 15.83 11.62 2.37
CA ILE A 227 14.51 12.18 2.66
C ILE A 227 14.54 12.75 4.07
N GLY A 228 14.04 13.98 4.25
CA GLY A 228 14.02 14.68 5.51
C GLY A 228 15.36 15.27 5.93
N ALA A 229 16.36 15.28 5.06
CA ALA A 229 17.65 15.89 5.30
C ALA A 229 18.35 16.28 4.02
N GLN A 230 19.19 17.34 4.08
CA GLN A 230 20.27 17.57 3.15
C GLN A 230 21.53 17.89 3.98
N ALA A 231 22.67 17.25 3.62
CA ALA A 231 24.00 17.56 4.23
C ALA A 231 24.06 17.56 5.76
N GLY A 232 23.88 16.41 6.38
CA GLY A 232 24.29 16.17 7.78
C GLY A 232 23.63 17.01 8.88
N THR A 233 23.45 18.31 8.69
CA THR A 233 22.93 19.26 9.69
C THR A 233 21.67 20.01 9.23
N GLU A 234 21.29 19.89 7.98
CA GLU A 234 20.13 20.58 7.40
C GLU A 234 18.91 19.62 7.40
N ASN A 235 18.42 19.32 8.61
CA ASN A 235 17.36 18.36 8.81
C ASN A 235 15.98 19.01 8.78
N TRP A 236 15.01 18.31 8.20
CA TRP A 236 13.61 18.70 8.18
C TRP A 236 12.98 18.61 9.56
N ASN A 237 12.07 19.54 9.86
CA ASN A 237 11.28 19.49 11.08
C ASN A 237 9.80 19.67 10.73
N GLY A 238 9.10 18.56 10.61
CA GLY A 238 7.71 18.53 10.14
C GLY A 238 7.34 17.21 9.51
N ASP A 239 6.24 17.18 8.80
CA ASP A 239 5.65 16.00 8.21
C ASP A 239 6.02 15.88 6.73
N ILE A 240 6.26 14.64 6.26
CA ILE A 240 6.33 14.25 4.85
C ILE A 240 5.34 13.11 4.66
N ALA A 241 4.37 13.30 3.76
CA ALA A 241 3.30 12.34 3.51
C ALA A 241 3.58 11.45 2.28
N GLU A 242 4.16 12.04 1.22
CA GLU A 242 4.43 11.33 -0.02
C GLU A 242 5.66 11.89 -0.73
N VAL A 243 6.44 11.01 -1.36
CA VAL A 243 7.59 11.35 -2.20
C VAL A 243 7.46 10.57 -3.51
N ILE A 244 7.52 11.27 -4.64
CA ILE A 244 7.44 10.68 -5.97
C ILE A 244 8.62 11.17 -6.80
N ALA A 245 9.29 10.26 -7.52
CA ALA A 245 10.34 10.64 -8.46
C ALA A 245 10.21 9.87 -9.78
N PHE A 246 10.34 10.62 -10.86
CA PHE A 246 10.45 10.12 -12.22
C PHE A 246 11.87 10.35 -12.74
N ASN A 247 12.36 9.44 -13.57
CA ASN A 247 13.64 9.56 -14.27
C ASN A 247 13.51 10.18 -15.67
N VAL A 248 12.39 10.82 -15.95
CA VAL A 248 12.03 11.45 -17.23
C VAL A 248 11.51 12.88 -17.01
N ASP A 249 11.47 13.65 -18.09
CA ASP A 249 10.75 14.92 -18.13
C ASP A 249 9.24 14.63 -18.20
N VAL A 250 8.56 14.67 -17.07
CA VAL A 250 7.10 14.66 -17.02
C VAL A 250 6.59 15.93 -17.72
N ASN A 251 5.66 15.79 -18.65
CA ASN A 251 5.12 16.93 -19.38
C ASN A 251 4.11 17.73 -18.53
N GLU A 252 3.72 18.90 -19.02
CA GLU A 252 2.90 19.83 -18.20
C GLU A 252 1.48 19.28 -17.92
N ALA A 253 0.87 18.54 -18.85
CA ALA A 253 -0.41 17.90 -18.61
C ALA A 253 -0.28 16.84 -17.49
N GLN A 254 0.73 15.99 -17.57
CA GLN A 254 1.04 14.99 -16.56
C GLN A 254 1.34 15.61 -15.19
N ARG A 255 2.08 16.75 -15.16
CA ARG A 255 2.37 17.47 -13.92
C ARG A 255 1.10 17.95 -13.23
N LEU A 256 0.16 18.51 -13.97
CA LEU A 256 -1.14 18.95 -13.42
C LEU A 256 -1.94 17.78 -12.86
N ILE A 257 -1.98 16.66 -13.57
CA ILE A 257 -2.69 15.45 -13.14
C ILE A 257 -2.09 14.90 -11.83
N ILE A 258 -0.75 14.74 -11.74
CA ILE A 258 -0.09 14.25 -10.52
C ILE A 258 -0.37 15.20 -9.34
N THR A 259 -0.32 16.52 -9.58
CA THR A 259 -0.57 17.50 -8.52
C THR A 259 -2.02 17.47 -8.06
N SER A 260 -2.99 17.28 -8.97
CA SER A 260 -4.42 17.12 -8.62
C SER A 260 -4.67 15.83 -7.82
N TYR A 261 -4.04 14.70 -8.21
CA TYR A 261 -4.07 13.46 -7.44
C TYR A 261 -3.57 13.68 -5.99
N LEU A 262 -2.42 14.35 -5.82
CA LEU A 262 -1.87 14.60 -4.49
C LEU A 262 -2.72 15.59 -3.69
N ALA A 263 -3.24 16.64 -4.33
CA ALA A 263 -4.11 17.61 -3.68
C ALA A 263 -5.39 16.96 -3.15
N ALA A 264 -6.06 16.16 -3.98
CA ALA A 264 -7.27 15.43 -3.60
C ALA A 264 -6.98 14.46 -2.45
N LYS A 265 -5.97 13.59 -2.60
CA LYS A 265 -5.60 12.58 -1.60
C LYS A 265 -5.35 13.18 -0.21
N TYR A 266 -4.71 14.35 -0.15
CA TYR A 266 -4.34 14.99 1.12
C TYR A 266 -5.25 16.16 1.52
N GLY A 267 -6.41 16.32 0.87
CA GLY A 267 -7.43 17.32 1.19
C GLY A 267 -6.92 18.76 1.04
N MET A 268 -6.07 19.03 0.05
CA MET A 268 -5.49 20.34 -0.16
C MET A 268 -6.32 21.14 -1.16
N THR A 269 -6.83 22.28 -0.72
CA THR A 269 -7.56 23.20 -1.60
C THR A 269 -6.59 23.88 -2.56
N LEU A 270 -6.78 23.66 -3.85
CA LEU A 270 -6.14 24.41 -4.92
C LEU A 270 -6.91 25.69 -5.21
N THR A 271 -6.23 26.68 -5.81
CA THR A 271 -6.95 27.92 -6.20
C THR A 271 -7.91 27.63 -7.35
N ALA A 272 -9.05 28.29 -7.38
CA ALA A 272 -10.07 28.08 -8.42
C ALA A 272 -9.55 28.26 -9.87
N SER A 273 -8.45 28.99 -10.06
CA SER A 273 -7.82 29.19 -11.36
C SER A 273 -6.78 28.12 -11.72
N THR A 274 -6.58 27.09 -10.87
CA THR A 274 -5.61 26.00 -11.11
C THR A 274 -6.17 24.64 -10.74
N ASP A 275 -7.39 24.60 -10.20
CA ASP A 275 -8.06 23.39 -9.75
C ASP A 275 -8.80 22.74 -10.93
N VAL A 276 -8.15 21.77 -11.55
CA VAL A 276 -8.71 21.00 -12.66
C VAL A 276 -9.51 19.77 -12.21
N TYR A 277 -9.47 19.42 -10.91
CA TYR A 277 -10.29 18.37 -10.30
C TYR A 277 -11.06 18.95 -9.11
N ARG A 278 -12.38 18.96 -9.17
CA ARG A 278 -13.25 19.58 -8.16
C ARG A 278 -14.12 18.60 -7.39
N GLU A 279 -14.16 17.36 -7.83
CA GLU A 279 -15.05 16.36 -7.24
C GLU A 279 -14.51 15.80 -5.91
N ASP A 280 -13.29 16.17 -5.53
CA ASP A 280 -12.68 15.94 -4.21
C ASP A 280 -13.26 16.85 -3.10
N GLN A 281 -14.04 17.87 -3.46
CA GLN A 281 -14.61 18.82 -2.50
C GLN A 281 -15.78 18.19 -1.73
N PRO A 282 -15.88 18.36 -0.38
CA PRO A 282 -16.96 17.78 0.41
C PRO A 282 -18.38 18.17 -0.07
N ALA A 283 -18.53 19.39 -0.61
CA ALA A 283 -19.80 19.85 -1.17
C ALA A 283 -20.22 19.10 -2.45
N ARG A 284 -19.31 18.33 -3.06
CA ARG A 284 -19.52 17.55 -4.28
C ARG A 284 -19.50 16.03 -4.03
N GLY A 285 -19.40 15.60 -2.76
CA GLY A 285 -19.43 14.19 -2.38
C GLY A 285 -18.07 13.58 -2.03
N ASN A 286 -16.96 14.35 -2.12
CA ASN A 286 -15.62 13.96 -1.68
C ASN A 286 -15.07 12.73 -2.40
N TYR A 287 -14.98 12.78 -3.73
CA TYR A 287 -14.43 11.71 -4.58
C TYR A 287 -12.90 11.80 -4.65
N ASP A 288 -12.22 11.77 -3.51
CA ASP A 288 -10.79 12.05 -3.34
C ASP A 288 -9.89 10.79 -3.36
N HIS A 289 -10.48 9.63 -3.63
CA HIS A 289 -9.77 8.36 -3.64
C HIS A 289 -9.35 7.94 -5.04
N GLU A 290 -8.11 7.39 -5.15
CA GLU A 290 -7.53 6.81 -6.37
C GLU A 290 -7.65 7.70 -7.62
N VAL A 291 -7.50 8.99 -7.42
CA VAL A 291 -7.66 10.00 -8.49
C VAL A 291 -6.67 9.76 -9.63
N ALA A 292 -7.16 9.74 -10.85
CA ALA A 292 -6.40 9.62 -12.08
C ALA A 292 -6.97 10.53 -13.16
N GLY A 293 -6.21 10.80 -14.23
CA GLY A 293 -6.69 11.70 -15.26
C GLY A 293 -5.97 11.62 -16.59
N ILE A 294 -6.64 12.13 -17.61
CA ILE A 294 -6.10 12.41 -18.94
C ILE A 294 -6.15 13.92 -19.21
N GLY A 295 -5.31 14.42 -20.10
CA GLY A 295 -5.31 15.83 -20.39
C GLY A 295 -4.34 16.25 -21.48
N ARG A 296 -4.50 17.46 -21.98
CA ARG A 296 -3.69 18.05 -23.02
C ARG A 296 -3.52 19.54 -22.78
N ILE A 297 -2.28 20.00 -22.71
CA ILE A 297 -1.96 21.44 -22.77
C ILE A 297 -1.80 21.88 -24.23
N ASN A 298 -1.08 21.09 -25.01
CA ASN A 298 -0.86 21.27 -26.44
C ASN A 298 -0.38 19.93 -27.05
N SER A 299 -0.07 19.90 -28.33
CA SER A 299 0.35 18.66 -29.03
C SER A 299 1.61 17.99 -28.46
N GLY A 300 2.48 18.71 -27.78
CA GLY A 300 3.69 18.18 -27.14
C GLY A 300 3.51 17.84 -25.65
N ASN A 301 2.42 18.24 -25.04
CA ASN A 301 2.11 18.02 -23.63
C ASN A 301 0.74 17.33 -23.53
N LEU A 302 0.75 16.03 -23.69
CA LEU A 302 -0.44 15.17 -23.86
C LEU A 302 -0.35 13.94 -22.96
N HIS A 303 -1.48 13.52 -22.39
CA HIS A 303 -1.67 12.29 -21.64
C HIS A 303 -3.10 11.79 -21.90
N THR A 304 -3.25 10.66 -22.59
CA THR A 304 -4.54 10.16 -23.12
C THR A 304 -4.94 8.80 -22.64
N ASP A 305 -4.21 8.23 -21.67
CA ASP A 305 -4.46 6.89 -21.14
C ASP A 305 -3.99 6.85 -19.68
N ALA A 306 -4.89 6.62 -18.75
CA ALA A 306 -4.60 6.59 -17.32
C ALA A 306 -5.47 5.58 -16.58
N ARG A 307 -4.88 4.93 -15.54
CA ARG A 307 -5.60 4.10 -14.58
C ARG A 307 -5.29 4.51 -13.13
N GLY A 308 -4.03 4.85 -12.84
CA GLY A 308 -3.58 5.09 -11.47
C GLY A 308 -3.54 3.80 -10.65
N THR A 309 -3.88 3.91 -9.37
CA THR A 309 -3.96 2.79 -8.42
C THR A 309 -5.33 2.13 -8.38
N GLY A 310 -6.34 2.77 -8.98
CA GLY A 310 -7.71 2.28 -9.00
C GLY A 310 -7.97 1.23 -10.08
N ILE A 311 -9.22 0.75 -10.11
CA ILE A 311 -9.66 -0.25 -11.11
C ILE A 311 -10.13 0.39 -12.41
N VAL A 312 -10.48 1.70 -12.41
CA VAL A 312 -10.99 2.39 -13.61
C VAL A 312 -9.84 2.93 -14.45
N ARG A 313 -9.83 2.54 -15.73
CA ARG A 313 -8.95 3.09 -16.77
C ARG A 313 -9.79 3.86 -17.78
N ILE A 314 -9.41 5.12 -18.06
CA ILE A 314 -10.00 5.90 -19.14
C ILE A 314 -8.92 6.21 -20.19
N SER A 315 -9.27 6.02 -21.46
CA SER A 315 -8.35 6.16 -22.58
C SER A 315 -9.05 6.62 -23.85
N ASN A 316 -8.25 6.93 -24.88
CA ASN A 316 -8.70 7.22 -26.25
C ASN A 316 -9.74 8.36 -26.37
N PRO A 317 -9.55 9.52 -25.74
CA PRO A 317 -10.48 10.63 -25.90
C PRO A 317 -10.52 11.11 -27.36
N THR A 318 -11.71 11.27 -27.93
CA THR A 318 -11.90 11.62 -29.35
C THR A 318 -11.91 13.14 -29.61
N GLY A 319 -12.20 13.93 -28.57
CA GLY A 319 -12.38 15.40 -28.65
C GLY A 319 -11.39 16.21 -27.80
N LEU A 320 -10.41 15.58 -27.15
CA LEU A 320 -9.47 16.26 -26.22
C LEU A 320 -8.71 17.40 -26.90
N GLY A 321 -9.14 18.64 -26.65
CA GLY A 321 -8.56 19.86 -27.18
C GLY A 321 -7.38 20.38 -26.35
N ASN A 322 -6.79 21.50 -26.82
CA ASN A 322 -5.70 22.12 -26.07
C ASN A 322 -6.21 22.74 -24.76
N ASN A 323 -5.44 22.55 -23.69
CA ASN A 323 -5.75 23.03 -22.36
C ASN A 323 -7.05 22.43 -21.78
N GLU A 324 -7.26 21.12 -22.00
CA GLU A 324 -8.41 20.37 -21.53
C GLU A 324 -7.98 19.15 -20.74
N PHE A 325 -8.77 18.79 -19.73
CA PHE A 325 -8.53 17.69 -18.79
C PHE A 325 -9.83 16.97 -18.45
N MET A 326 -9.74 15.65 -18.32
CA MET A 326 -10.72 14.80 -17.67
C MET A 326 -10.01 14.07 -16.52
N ILE A 327 -10.49 14.28 -15.29
CA ILE A 327 -9.92 13.68 -14.07
C ILE A 327 -11.08 13.02 -13.31
N TRP A 328 -10.85 11.85 -12.76
CA TRP A 328 -11.84 11.08 -12.00
C TRP A 328 -11.26 10.56 -10.70
N GLY A 329 -12.12 10.37 -9.73
CA GLY A 329 -11.86 9.73 -8.45
C GLY A 329 -13.13 9.06 -7.97
N HIS A 330 -13.12 8.45 -6.80
CA HIS A 330 -14.25 7.73 -6.25
C HIS A 330 -14.51 8.05 -4.76
N ASP A 331 -15.72 7.69 -4.29
CA ASP A 331 -16.25 7.92 -2.95
C ASP A 331 -15.80 6.91 -1.88
N ASN A 332 -14.86 6.01 -2.22
CA ASN A 332 -14.41 4.91 -1.37
C ASN A 332 -15.50 3.89 -0.98
N GLY A 333 -16.58 3.79 -1.75
CA GLY A 333 -17.58 2.74 -1.59
C GLY A 333 -16.99 1.35 -1.78
N VAL A 334 -17.68 0.33 -1.28
CA VAL A 334 -17.24 -1.07 -1.31
C VAL A 334 -17.23 -1.61 -2.75
N LEU A 335 -16.21 -2.39 -3.12
CA LEU A 335 -16.10 -3.07 -4.43
C LEU A 335 -16.50 -4.55 -4.39
N GLY A 336 -16.30 -5.22 -3.27
CA GLY A 336 -16.49 -6.67 -3.13
C GLY A 336 -17.95 -7.13 -3.06
N ALA A 337 -18.92 -6.21 -3.13
CA ALA A 337 -20.34 -6.53 -3.06
C ALA A 337 -21.16 -5.80 -4.11
N TRP A 338 -22.05 -6.53 -4.80
CA TRP A 338 -23.10 -5.94 -5.60
C TRP A 338 -24.19 -5.35 -4.69
N GLY A 339 -24.41 -4.04 -4.76
CA GLY A 339 -25.59 -3.41 -4.16
C GLY A 339 -26.82 -3.66 -5.05
N VAL A 340 -27.88 -4.18 -4.48
CA VAL A 340 -29.14 -4.48 -5.21
C VAL A 340 -30.15 -3.31 -5.18
N GLY A 341 -29.85 -2.25 -4.45
CA GLY A 341 -30.62 -1.01 -4.44
C GLY A 341 -30.08 0.00 -5.43
N ASP A 342 -30.95 0.95 -5.87
CA ASP A 342 -30.59 2.02 -6.79
C ASP A 342 -29.95 1.48 -8.09
N VAL A 343 -30.66 0.55 -8.72
CA VAL A 343 -30.31 -0.08 -10.00
C VAL A 343 -31.42 0.10 -11.01
N PRO A 344 -31.12 0.31 -12.30
CA PRO A 344 -32.14 0.45 -13.33
C PRO A 344 -32.84 -0.87 -13.65
N SER A 345 -33.98 -0.78 -14.32
CA SER A 345 -34.73 -1.97 -14.75
C SER A 345 -33.86 -2.89 -15.60
N GLY A 346 -33.82 -4.19 -15.24
CA GLY A 346 -33.02 -5.21 -15.93
C GLY A 346 -31.55 -5.28 -15.46
N VAL A 347 -31.16 -4.50 -14.46
CA VAL A 347 -29.89 -4.60 -13.74
C VAL A 347 -30.17 -5.21 -12.37
N GLU A 348 -29.44 -6.27 -12.00
CA GLU A 348 -29.64 -6.97 -10.72
C GLU A 348 -28.79 -6.38 -9.59
N GLY A 349 -27.63 -5.79 -9.94
CA GLY A 349 -26.75 -5.17 -8.95
C GLY A 349 -25.75 -4.20 -9.57
N ARG A 350 -25.18 -3.33 -8.73
CA ARG A 350 -24.09 -2.43 -9.10
C ARG A 350 -23.05 -2.37 -8.00
N PHE A 351 -21.82 -1.95 -8.34
CA PHE A 351 -20.86 -1.60 -7.29
C PHE A 351 -21.43 -0.51 -6.40
N GLN A 352 -21.18 -0.62 -5.09
CA GLN A 352 -21.51 0.45 -4.15
C GLN A 352 -20.58 1.66 -4.34
N ARG A 353 -19.35 1.41 -4.85
CA ARG A 353 -18.41 2.47 -5.23
C ARG A 353 -18.92 3.20 -6.46
N THR A 354 -18.88 4.53 -6.37
CA THR A 354 -19.17 5.44 -7.48
C THR A 354 -17.95 6.28 -7.81
N TRP A 355 -17.73 6.49 -9.09
CA TRP A 355 -16.72 7.42 -9.61
C TRP A 355 -17.40 8.69 -10.07
N ARG A 356 -16.69 9.81 -9.96
CA ARG A 356 -17.15 11.10 -10.44
C ARG A 356 -16.07 11.80 -11.24
N VAL A 357 -16.47 12.51 -12.29
CA VAL A 357 -15.57 13.09 -13.29
C VAL A 357 -15.59 14.61 -13.21
N SER A 358 -14.40 15.23 -13.32
CA SER A 358 -14.27 16.64 -13.70
C SER A 358 -13.77 16.73 -15.13
N GLU A 359 -14.50 17.40 -16.01
CA GLU A 359 -14.03 17.80 -17.34
C GLU A 359 -13.83 19.30 -17.37
N ARG A 360 -12.58 19.74 -17.27
CA ARG A 360 -12.23 21.14 -17.08
C ARG A 360 -11.11 21.62 -18.01
N ASN A 361 -11.17 22.93 -18.34
CA ASN A 361 -10.00 23.58 -18.92
C ASN A 361 -8.87 23.61 -17.89
N GLY A 362 -7.62 23.76 -18.34
CA GLY A 362 -6.44 23.73 -17.47
C GLY A 362 -6.32 24.88 -16.46
N SER A 363 -7.22 25.86 -16.52
CA SER A 363 -7.43 26.84 -15.46
C SER A 363 -8.53 26.45 -14.47
N GLY A 364 -9.20 25.31 -14.65
CA GLY A 364 -10.28 24.83 -13.80
C GLY A 364 -11.56 25.68 -13.83
N THR A 365 -11.64 26.71 -14.65
CA THR A 365 -12.72 27.71 -14.59
C THR A 365 -13.95 27.35 -15.40
N SER A 366 -13.81 26.55 -16.46
CA SER A 366 -14.88 26.21 -17.39
C SER A 366 -14.92 24.71 -17.65
N SER A 367 -16.12 24.16 -17.78
CA SER A 367 -16.32 22.80 -18.29
C SER A 367 -15.91 22.72 -19.74
N VAL A 368 -15.41 21.56 -20.15
CA VAL A 368 -15.03 21.21 -21.53
C VAL A 368 -15.68 19.88 -21.88
N ASP A 369 -15.54 19.46 -23.13
CA ASP A 369 -16.00 18.16 -23.61
C ASP A 369 -14.81 17.49 -24.32
N VAL A 370 -14.26 16.41 -23.72
CA VAL A 370 -13.13 15.66 -24.30
C VAL A 370 -13.59 14.64 -25.36
N GLY A 371 -14.89 14.63 -25.69
CA GLY A 371 -15.51 13.69 -26.63
C GLY A 371 -15.68 12.28 -26.04
N ALA A 372 -15.96 11.33 -26.90
CA ALA A 372 -16.09 9.96 -26.48
C ALA A 372 -14.76 9.40 -25.92
N VAL A 373 -14.86 8.57 -24.88
CA VAL A 373 -13.74 7.90 -24.22
C VAL A 373 -13.97 6.39 -24.11
N ASP A 374 -12.91 5.61 -24.04
CA ASP A 374 -13.00 4.21 -23.64
C ASP A 374 -12.87 4.12 -22.11
N ILE A 375 -13.81 3.40 -21.47
CA ILE A 375 -13.80 3.17 -20.02
C ILE A 375 -13.63 1.69 -19.76
N ALA A 376 -12.59 1.33 -19.00
CA ALA A 376 -12.35 -0.05 -18.63
C ALA A 376 -12.28 -0.21 -17.10
N PHE A 377 -12.70 -1.38 -16.65
CA PHE A 377 -12.62 -1.82 -15.26
C PHE A 377 -11.66 -3.00 -15.15
N ASP A 378 -10.66 -2.88 -14.31
CA ASP A 378 -9.76 -3.98 -13.97
C ASP A 378 -10.37 -4.76 -12.79
N LEU A 379 -11.01 -5.87 -13.10
CA LEU A 379 -11.67 -6.74 -12.12
C LEU A 379 -10.75 -7.85 -11.61
N THR A 380 -9.43 -7.66 -11.67
CA THR A 380 -8.44 -8.58 -11.10
C THR A 380 -8.74 -8.81 -9.62
N GLY A 381 -8.86 -10.06 -9.22
CA GLY A 381 -9.23 -10.45 -7.86
C GLY A 381 -10.74 -10.46 -7.58
N LEU A 382 -11.59 -10.07 -8.56
CA LEU A 382 -13.04 -10.08 -8.40
C LEU A 382 -13.74 -11.28 -9.11
N GLY A 383 -12.99 -12.33 -9.43
CA GLY A 383 -13.51 -13.56 -10.06
C GLY A 383 -13.72 -13.46 -11.58
N PRO A 384 -14.03 -14.59 -12.26
CA PRO A 384 -14.35 -14.57 -13.67
C PRO A 384 -15.74 -13.97 -13.89
N VAL A 385 -15.82 -13.01 -14.80
CA VAL A 385 -17.04 -12.26 -15.12
C VAL A 385 -17.41 -12.49 -16.58
N ASP A 386 -18.68 -12.80 -16.89
CA ASP A 386 -19.18 -12.77 -18.25
C ASP A 386 -19.45 -11.32 -18.68
N PRO A 387 -18.69 -10.76 -19.64
CA PRO A 387 -18.85 -9.38 -20.05
C PRO A 387 -20.23 -9.07 -20.65
N ALA A 388 -20.95 -10.05 -21.15
CA ALA A 388 -22.31 -9.85 -21.70
C ALA A 388 -23.30 -9.33 -20.64
N HIS A 389 -23.03 -9.61 -19.36
CA HIS A 389 -23.87 -9.17 -18.24
C HIS A 389 -23.41 -7.84 -17.62
N LEU A 390 -22.24 -7.32 -17.98
CA LEU A 390 -21.77 -6.03 -17.45
C LEU A 390 -22.54 -4.86 -18.08
N ARG A 391 -22.82 -3.85 -17.26
CA ARG A 391 -23.44 -2.58 -17.66
C ARG A 391 -22.65 -1.42 -17.06
N LEU A 392 -22.27 -0.44 -17.88
CA LEU A 392 -21.82 0.85 -17.35
C LEU A 392 -23.07 1.67 -17.02
N LEU A 393 -23.23 2.04 -15.76
CA LEU A 393 -24.30 2.91 -15.27
C LEU A 393 -23.77 4.33 -15.15
N VAL A 394 -24.46 5.28 -15.76
CA VAL A 394 -24.10 6.70 -15.77
C VAL A 394 -25.30 7.48 -15.27
N ASP A 395 -25.13 8.24 -14.19
CA ASP A 395 -26.13 9.15 -13.65
C ASP A 395 -26.19 10.40 -14.55
N SER A 396 -26.98 10.30 -15.61
CA SER A 396 -26.93 11.24 -16.76
C SER A 396 -27.60 12.59 -16.46
N ASP A 397 -28.54 12.64 -15.54
CA ASP A 397 -29.18 13.86 -15.08
C ASP A 397 -28.61 14.42 -13.77
N ASN A 398 -27.63 13.66 -13.17
CA ASN A 398 -26.88 14.04 -11.98
C ASN A 398 -27.77 14.27 -10.75
N ASP A 399 -28.87 13.52 -10.64
CA ASP A 399 -29.83 13.64 -9.52
C ASP A 399 -29.43 12.83 -8.28
N GLY A 400 -28.47 11.88 -8.45
CA GLY A 400 -27.94 11.06 -7.36
C GLY A 400 -28.41 9.62 -7.40
N SER A 401 -29.23 9.23 -8.37
CA SER A 401 -29.75 7.88 -8.56
C SER A 401 -29.22 7.25 -9.83
N PHE A 402 -29.19 5.93 -9.85
CA PHE A 402 -28.99 5.12 -11.06
C PHE A 402 -30.26 4.35 -11.43
N SER A 403 -31.30 4.41 -10.63
CA SER A 403 -32.51 3.57 -10.78
C SER A 403 -33.36 3.91 -12.00
N ASP A 404 -33.27 5.11 -12.51
CA ASP A 404 -33.99 5.63 -13.68
C ASP A 404 -33.13 5.72 -14.94
N GLU A 405 -31.87 5.29 -14.85
CA GLU A 405 -30.92 5.31 -15.94
C GLU A 405 -31.05 4.10 -16.89
N THR A 406 -30.40 4.19 -18.03
CA THR A 406 -30.26 3.04 -18.94
C THR A 406 -28.81 2.53 -18.92
N GLY A 407 -28.62 1.27 -18.54
CA GLY A 407 -27.28 0.66 -18.52
C GLY A 407 -26.66 0.56 -19.92
N VAL A 408 -25.45 1.05 -20.10
CA VAL A 408 -24.68 0.94 -21.35
C VAL A 408 -24.18 -0.49 -21.50
N GLU A 409 -24.45 -1.10 -22.62
CA GLU A 409 -24.07 -2.46 -23.01
C GLU A 409 -22.75 -2.47 -23.80
N GLY A 410 -22.26 -3.67 -24.13
CA GLY A 410 -21.15 -3.85 -25.06
C GLY A 410 -19.78 -3.95 -24.38
N ALA A 411 -19.76 -4.29 -23.09
CA ALA A 411 -18.52 -4.65 -22.42
C ALA A 411 -17.86 -5.86 -23.09
N TYR A 412 -16.54 -5.88 -23.15
CA TYR A 412 -15.77 -7.03 -23.59
C TYR A 412 -14.43 -7.14 -22.85
N LEU A 413 -13.91 -8.36 -22.78
CA LEU A 413 -12.62 -8.64 -22.15
C LEU A 413 -11.47 -8.20 -23.08
N VAL A 414 -10.62 -7.30 -22.61
CA VAL A 414 -9.42 -6.83 -23.33
C VAL A 414 -8.24 -7.78 -23.08
N SER A 415 -7.92 -8.03 -21.82
CA SER A 415 -6.85 -8.94 -21.40
C SER A 415 -6.92 -9.17 -19.89
N GLY A 416 -6.49 -10.34 -19.40
CA GLY A 416 -6.56 -10.66 -17.98
C GLY A 416 -7.97 -10.53 -17.44
N ALA A 417 -8.21 -9.59 -16.54
CA ALA A 417 -9.53 -9.24 -16.01
C ALA A 417 -9.94 -7.78 -16.34
N LEU A 418 -9.39 -7.21 -17.42
CA LEU A 418 -9.72 -5.85 -17.86
C LEU A 418 -10.89 -5.88 -18.84
N TYR A 419 -12.03 -5.38 -18.43
CA TYR A 419 -13.27 -5.28 -19.21
C TYR A 419 -13.49 -3.84 -19.65
N ARG A 420 -13.86 -3.61 -20.94
CA ARG A 420 -13.91 -2.29 -21.55
C ARG A 420 -15.22 -2.01 -22.27
N PHE A 421 -15.70 -0.79 -22.13
CA PHE A 421 -16.75 -0.15 -22.94
C PHE A 421 -16.07 0.86 -23.86
N ASP A 422 -16.30 0.76 -25.16
CA ASP A 422 -15.68 1.64 -26.16
C ASP A 422 -16.56 2.85 -26.46
N ALA A 423 -15.92 3.97 -26.78
CA ALA A 423 -16.54 5.20 -27.31
C ALA A 423 -17.75 5.70 -26.48
N VAL A 424 -17.63 5.67 -25.17
CA VAL A 424 -18.65 6.17 -24.24
C VAL A 424 -18.77 7.69 -24.37
N THR A 425 -19.98 8.18 -24.66
CA THR A 425 -20.27 9.62 -24.87
C THR A 425 -21.09 10.24 -23.73
N LEU A 426 -21.52 9.45 -22.75
CA LEU A 426 -22.39 9.89 -21.65
C LEU A 426 -21.64 10.55 -20.51
N ILE A 427 -20.32 10.51 -20.51
CA ILE A 427 -19.50 11.10 -19.46
C ILE A 427 -19.30 12.59 -19.75
N SER A 428 -19.53 13.42 -18.75
CA SER A 428 -19.30 14.87 -18.82
C SER A 428 -18.96 15.42 -17.42
N ASP A 429 -18.69 16.72 -17.33
CA ASP A 429 -18.31 17.38 -16.09
C ASP A 429 -19.31 17.21 -14.95
N GLY A 430 -18.86 16.67 -13.82
CA GLY A 430 -19.66 16.45 -12.61
C GLY A 430 -20.51 15.17 -12.63
N ILE A 431 -20.50 14.38 -13.71
CA ILE A 431 -21.28 13.14 -13.82
C ILE A 431 -20.65 12.03 -12.98
N ARG A 432 -21.53 11.20 -12.41
CA ARG A 432 -21.18 9.98 -11.70
C ARG A 432 -21.39 8.75 -12.57
N PHE A 433 -20.60 7.72 -12.35
CA PHE A 433 -20.78 6.44 -13.00
C PHE A 433 -20.34 5.28 -12.09
N THR A 434 -20.83 4.08 -12.39
CA THR A 434 -20.48 2.86 -11.69
C THR A 434 -20.61 1.66 -12.65
N LEU A 435 -20.17 0.48 -12.22
CA LEU A 435 -20.36 -0.77 -12.95
C LEU A 435 -21.53 -1.54 -12.35
N GLY A 436 -22.44 -2.02 -13.20
CA GLY A 436 -23.55 -2.89 -12.83
C GLY A 436 -23.52 -4.22 -13.55
N THR A 437 -24.38 -5.14 -13.14
CA THR A 437 -24.57 -6.45 -13.74
C THR A 437 -26.05 -6.78 -13.90
N THR A 438 -26.37 -7.52 -14.97
CA THR A 438 -27.71 -8.08 -15.22
C THR A 438 -27.87 -9.51 -14.73
N ASP A 439 -26.82 -10.12 -14.20
CA ASP A 439 -26.85 -11.49 -13.66
C ASP A 439 -25.76 -11.64 -12.58
N LEU A 440 -26.18 -11.68 -11.33
CA LEU A 440 -25.30 -11.84 -10.17
C LEU A 440 -24.58 -13.19 -10.16
N GLY A 441 -25.20 -14.24 -10.73
CA GLY A 441 -24.60 -15.57 -10.82
C GLY A 441 -23.52 -15.68 -11.91
N ALA A 442 -23.67 -14.94 -13.02
CA ALA A 442 -22.69 -14.89 -14.11
C ALA A 442 -21.53 -13.91 -13.84
N THR A 443 -21.67 -13.09 -12.81
CA THR A 443 -20.69 -12.08 -12.40
C THR A 443 -20.41 -12.15 -10.88
N PRO A 444 -20.03 -13.33 -10.34
CA PRO A 444 -19.79 -13.45 -8.91
C PRO A 444 -18.64 -12.54 -8.48
N LEU A 445 -18.83 -11.83 -7.38
CA LEU A 445 -17.73 -11.16 -6.69
C LEU A 445 -17.21 -12.10 -5.61
N PRO A 446 -15.90 -12.19 -5.37
CA PRO A 446 -15.36 -13.01 -4.29
C PRO A 446 -15.80 -12.48 -2.93
N VAL A 447 -15.61 -13.29 -1.90
CA VAL A 447 -15.83 -12.87 -0.51
C VAL A 447 -14.94 -11.66 -0.21
N GLU A 448 -15.56 -10.54 0.15
CA GLU A 448 -14.79 -9.40 0.64
C GLU A 448 -14.54 -9.53 2.14
N LEU A 449 -13.30 -9.79 2.50
CA LEU A 449 -12.86 -9.76 3.89
C LEU A 449 -12.70 -8.31 4.36
N VAL A 450 -13.64 -7.82 5.17
CA VAL A 450 -13.60 -6.46 5.74
C VAL A 450 -12.49 -6.33 6.77
N SER A 451 -12.32 -7.36 7.61
CA SER A 451 -11.27 -7.38 8.64
C SER A 451 -10.88 -8.80 8.99
N PHE A 452 -9.62 -8.98 9.32
CA PHE A 452 -9.09 -10.16 10.01
C PHE A 452 -8.12 -9.67 11.06
N THR A 453 -8.38 -9.99 12.33
CA THR A 453 -7.54 -9.58 13.46
C THR A 453 -7.11 -10.81 14.26
N ALA A 454 -5.95 -10.70 14.90
CA ALA A 454 -5.42 -11.69 15.80
C ALA A 454 -4.95 -10.97 17.06
N GLU A 455 -5.52 -11.26 18.22
CA GLU A 455 -5.24 -10.58 19.46
C GLU A 455 -4.90 -11.56 20.58
N PRO A 456 -3.82 -11.32 21.34
CA PRO A 456 -3.47 -12.16 22.47
C PRO A 456 -4.48 -11.95 23.62
N THR A 457 -4.83 -13.02 24.31
CA THR A 457 -5.68 -12.98 25.50
C THR A 457 -4.84 -13.06 26.78
N SER A 458 -5.44 -12.73 27.95
CA SER A 458 -4.79 -12.85 29.25
C SER A 458 -4.29 -14.27 29.56
N ASP A 459 -4.91 -15.29 28.96
CA ASP A 459 -4.59 -16.71 29.18
C ASP A 459 -3.55 -17.23 28.18
N ALA A 460 -2.89 -16.28 27.48
CA ALA A 460 -1.89 -16.52 26.47
C ALA A 460 -2.40 -17.43 25.31
N GLN A 461 -3.67 -17.33 24.99
CA GLN A 461 -4.31 -17.83 23.78
C GLN A 461 -4.38 -16.66 22.76
N VAL A 462 -4.77 -16.95 21.53
CA VAL A 462 -5.00 -15.91 20.53
C VAL A 462 -6.46 -15.96 20.06
N ARG A 463 -7.14 -14.83 20.16
CA ARG A 463 -8.46 -14.64 19.57
C ARG A 463 -8.32 -14.15 18.14
N LEU A 464 -8.98 -14.81 17.24
CA LEU A 464 -9.00 -14.55 15.82
C LEU A 464 -10.42 -14.16 15.43
N ASP A 465 -10.60 -12.92 15.02
CA ASP A 465 -11.90 -12.39 14.60
C ASP A 465 -11.81 -11.94 13.14
N TRP A 466 -12.83 -12.25 12.34
CA TRP A 466 -12.93 -11.70 10.99
C TRP A 466 -14.36 -11.36 10.64
N VAL A 467 -14.49 -10.43 9.71
CA VAL A 467 -15.77 -9.95 9.19
C VAL A 467 -15.73 -10.00 7.68
N THR A 468 -16.73 -10.59 7.07
CA THR A 468 -16.96 -10.56 5.63
C THR A 468 -18.05 -9.57 5.28
N ALA A 469 -17.90 -8.84 4.17
CA ALA A 469 -18.97 -7.98 3.63
C ALA A 469 -19.94 -8.79 2.77
N THR A 470 -19.41 -9.73 2.03
CA THR A 470 -20.16 -10.66 1.16
C THR A 470 -19.57 -12.03 1.23
N GLU A 471 -20.38 -13.02 0.99
CA GLU A 471 -19.96 -14.40 0.74
C GLU A 471 -20.72 -14.93 -0.48
N VAL A 472 -20.01 -15.59 -1.38
CA VAL A 472 -20.60 -16.24 -2.56
C VAL A 472 -20.01 -17.63 -2.68
N ASP A 473 -20.86 -18.64 -2.68
CA ASP A 473 -20.49 -20.06 -2.77
C ASP A 473 -19.36 -20.46 -1.80
N ASN A 474 -19.22 -19.76 -0.68
CA ASN A 474 -18.21 -20.01 0.33
C ASN A 474 -18.63 -21.21 1.20
N ASP A 475 -17.85 -22.30 1.17
CA ASP A 475 -18.10 -23.50 1.98
C ASP A 475 -17.62 -23.29 3.42
N ARG A 476 -16.36 -22.84 3.59
CA ARG A 476 -15.76 -22.66 4.91
C ARG A 476 -14.53 -21.76 4.90
N PHE A 477 -14.19 -21.26 6.08
CA PHE A 477 -12.92 -20.64 6.39
C PHE A 477 -12.03 -21.60 7.18
N ILE A 478 -10.74 -21.66 6.83
CA ILE A 478 -9.72 -22.39 7.58
C ILE A 478 -8.76 -21.35 8.16
N VAL A 479 -8.71 -21.30 9.48
CA VAL A 479 -7.73 -20.48 10.21
C VAL A 479 -6.45 -21.30 10.35
N GLU A 480 -5.34 -20.74 9.91
CA GLU A 480 -4.03 -21.39 9.96
C GLU A 480 -3.04 -20.55 10.77
N HIS A 481 -2.14 -21.20 11.50
CA HIS A 481 -1.03 -20.54 12.19
C HIS A 481 0.32 -21.13 11.77
N SER A 482 1.37 -20.32 11.94
CA SER A 482 2.76 -20.69 11.62
C SER A 482 3.74 -19.98 12.56
N PRO A 483 4.87 -20.62 12.93
CA PRO A 483 5.96 -19.95 13.65
C PRO A 483 6.94 -19.22 12.70
N ASP A 484 6.95 -19.52 11.39
CA ASP A 484 8.01 -19.17 10.46
C ASP A 484 7.52 -18.70 9.06
N MET A 485 6.21 -18.65 8.82
CA MET A 485 5.55 -18.37 7.53
C MET A 485 5.77 -19.44 6.43
N GLU A 486 6.52 -20.49 6.72
CA GLU A 486 6.78 -21.59 5.77
C GLU A 486 5.93 -22.83 6.10
N HIS A 487 5.81 -23.17 7.39
CA HIS A 487 5.07 -24.34 7.87
C HIS A 487 3.76 -23.91 8.50
N TRP A 488 2.66 -24.13 7.78
CA TRP A 488 1.30 -23.77 8.23
C TRP A 488 0.54 -24.99 8.75
N SER A 489 -0.13 -24.81 9.88
CA SER A 489 -1.03 -25.80 10.46
C SER A 489 -2.39 -25.21 10.76
N SER A 490 -3.44 -26.01 10.57
CA SER A 490 -4.82 -25.57 10.81
C SER A 490 -5.12 -25.46 12.30
N VAL A 491 -5.62 -24.29 12.70
CA VAL A 491 -6.16 -24.02 14.05
C VAL A 491 -7.62 -24.45 14.12
N ALA A 492 -8.42 -24.07 13.13
CA ALA A 492 -9.83 -24.37 13.07
C ALA A 492 -10.36 -24.34 11.63
N SER A 493 -11.46 -25.04 11.40
CA SER A 493 -12.32 -24.90 10.23
C SER A 493 -13.69 -24.41 10.69
N VAL A 494 -14.19 -23.35 10.07
CA VAL A 494 -15.47 -22.71 10.40
C VAL A 494 -16.32 -22.67 9.15
N ASP A 495 -17.51 -23.27 9.21
CA ASP A 495 -18.46 -23.27 8.11
C ASP A 495 -18.87 -21.82 7.79
N ALA A 496 -18.86 -21.47 6.52
CA ALA A 496 -19.34 -20.19 6.04
C ALA A 496 -20.87 -20.17 5.92
N VAL A 497 -21.45 -18.97 5.80
CA VAL A 497 -22.91 -18.84 5.55
C VAL A 497 -23.27 -19.29 4.12
N GLY A 498 -22.26 -19.40 3.25
CA GLY A 498 -22.41 -19.81 1.87
C GLY A 498 -22.65 -18.64 0.93
N ASN A 499 -23.81 -17.99 1.03
CA ASN A 499 -24.15 -16.79 0.27
C ASN A 499 -24.72 -15.72 1.21
N SER A 500 -24.07 -14.55 1.24
CA SER A 500 -24.50 -13.40 2.04
C SER A 500 -24.11 -12.09 1.37
N THR A 501 -24.98 -11.10 1.44
CA THR A 501 -24.73 -9.72 1.04
C THR A 501 -24.71 -8.76 2.23
N THR A 502 -24.63 -9.31 3.44
CA THR A 502 -24.58 -8.56 4.70
C THR A 502 -23.32 -8.92 5.47
N LEU A 503 -22.89 -8.03 6.34
CA LEU A 503 -21.75 -8.27 7.22
C LEU A 503 -21.96 -9.50 8.07
N ILE A 504 -21.06 -10.49 7.95
CA ILE A 504 -21.02 -11.68 8.79
C ILE A 504 -19.74 -11.63 9.64
N SER A 505 -19.90 -11.86 10.94
CA SER A 505 -18.77 -11.86 11.88
C SER A 505 -18.49 -13.28 12.36
N TYR A 506 -17.23 -13.64 12.39
CA TYR A 506 -16.72 -14.93 12.86
C TYR A 506 -15.68 -14.73 13.95
N SER A 507 -15.56 -15.69 14.84
CA SER A 507 -14.56 -15.68 15.90
C SER A 507 -14.08 -17.09 16.22
N VAL A 508 -12.78 -17.26 16.41
CA VAL A 508 -12.13 -18.51 16.80
C VAL A 508 -11.03 -18.23 17.81
N MET A 509 -10.81 -19.20 18.71
CA MET A 509 -9.67 -19.17 19.63
C MET A 509 -8.61 -20.16 19.18
N ASP A 510 -7.35 -19.71 19.13
CA ASP A 510 -6.20 -20.60 19.14
C ASP A 510 -5.80 -20.86 20.60
N PRO A 511 -6.06 -22.05 21.12
CA PRO A 511 -5.77 -22.36 22.51
C PRO A 511 -4.29 -22.68 22.76
N ALA A 512 -3.49 -22.88 21.71
CA ALA A 512 -2.11 -23.35 21.79
C ALA A 512 -1.18 -22.64 20.78
N PRO A 513 -1.10 -21.30 20.82
CA PRO A 513 -0.17 -20.58 19.95
C PRO A 513 1.28 -20.92 20.29
N PHE A 514 2.18 -20.76 19.34
CA PHE A 514 3.62 -20.92 19.57
C PHE A 514 4.14 -19.84 20.54
N ALA A 515 5.20 -20.16 21.28
CA ALA A 515 5.87 -19.17 22.10
C ALA A 515 6.61 -18.16 21.22
N GLY A 516 6.50 -16.87 21.52
CA GLY A 516 7.09 -15.78 20.73
C GLY A 516 6.18 -15.33 19.59
N LEU A 517 6.78 -15.06 18.42
CA LEU A 517 6.06 -14.53 17.26
C LEU A 517 5.25 -15.63 16.57
N ASN A 518 3.97 -15.36 16.36
CA ASN A 518 3.04 -16.21 15.64
C ASN A 518 2.52 -15.48 14.42
N TYR A 519 2.34 -16.22 13.34
CA TYR A 519 1.73 -15.77 12.10
C TYR A 519 0.39 -16.46 11.93
N TYR A 520 -0.66 -15.73 11.59
CA TYR A 520 -1.99 -16.24 11.33
C TYR A 520 -2.44 -15.83 9.95
N ARG A 521 -3.09 -16.74 9.23
CA ARG A 521 -3.78 -16.44 7.98
C ARG A 521 -5.13 -17.10 7.94
N LEU A 522 -6.02 -16.52 7.16
CA LEU A 522 -7.31 -17.09 6.84
C LEU A 522 -7.25 -17.65 5.43
N ARG A 523 -7.76 -18.85 5.24
CA ARG A 523 -7.95 -19.49 3.94
C ARG A 523 -9.43 -19.77 3.75
N GLN A 524 -10.02 -19.20 2.72
CA GLN A 524 -11.36 -19.51 2.27
C GLN A 524 -11.32 -20.72 1.37
N VAL A 525 -12.37 -21.52 1.43
CA VAL A 525 -12.61 -22.66 0.52
C VAL A 525 -14.03 -22.55 0.02
N ASP A 526 -14.21 -22.47 -1.30
CA ASP A 526 -15.52 -22.43 -1.94
C ASP A 526 -16.11 -23.82 -2.12
N VAL A 527 -17.42 -23.89 -2.38
CA VAL A 527 -18.15 -25.15 -2.63
C VAL A 527 -17.57 -25.93 -3.81
N ASN A 528 -16.98 -25.24 -4.79
CA ASN A 528 -16.31 -25.86 -5.94
C ASN A 528 -14.88 -26.32 -5.65
N GLY A 529 -14.37 -26.07 -4.42
CA GLY A 529 -13.04 -26.43 -3.97
C GLY A 529 -11.95 -25.41 -4.35
N MET A 530 -12.28 -24.24 -4.90
CA MET A 530 -11.32 -23.15 -5.08
C MET A 530 -10.94 -22.58 -3.71
N GLU A 531 -9.68 -22.13 -3.61
CA GLU A 531 -9.14 -21.61 -2.35
C GLU A 531 -8.59 -20.20 -2.54
N GLU A 532 -8.82 -19.32 -1.55
CA GLU A 532 -8.26 -17.99 -1.47
C GLU A 532 -7.53 -17.80 -0.13
N LEU A 533 -6.35 -17.16 -0.19
CA LEU A 533 -5.55 -16.85 1.00
C LEU A 533 -5.60 -15.35 1.28
N PHE A 534 -5.94 -14.99 2.51
CA PHE A 534 -5.98 -13.60 2.96
C PHE A 534 -4.67 -13.18 3.64
N PRO A 535 -4.44 -11.85 3.77
CA PRO A 535 -3.21 -11.30 4.35
C PRO A 535 -2.92 -11.80 5.76
N VAL A 536 -1.65 -12.11 6.02
CA VAL A 536 -1.15 -12.62 7.31
C VAL A 536 -1.28 -11.55 8.40
N ARG A 537 -1.61 -12.01 9.63
CA ARG A 537 -1.56 -11.24 10.87
C ARG A 537 -0.49 -11.81 11.79
N THR A 538 0.13 -10.95 12.58
CA THR A 538 1.18 -11.34 13.52
C THR A 538 0.76 -11.06 14.95
N VAL A 539 1.08 -11.99 15.86
CA VAL A 539 0.85 -11.85 17.30
C VAL A 539 2.09 -12.33 18.02
N THR A 540 2.58 -11.55 18.98
CA THR A 540 3.64 -11.99 19.89
C THR A 540 3.04 -12.45 21.18
N ILE A 541 3.30 -13.71 21.56
CA ILE A 541 2.94 -14.25 22.86
C ILE A 541 4.13 -14.10 23.79
N GLU A 542 4.03 -13.15 24.71
CA GLU A 542 5.08 -12.92 25.71
C GLU A 542 5.22 -14.16 26.61
N GLN A 543 6.45 -14.54 26.87
CA GLN A 543 6.79 -15.74 27.66
C GLN A 543 6.66 -15.52 29.19
N ASP A 544 5.95 -14.50 29.64
CA ASP A 544 5.81 -14.24 31.06
C ASP A 544 5.00 -15.35 31.77
N GLY A 545 5.71 -16.33 32.29
CA GLY A 545 5.21 -17.35 33.19
C GLY A 545 5.09 -18.78 32.65
N ARG A 546 5.27 -19.02 31.32
CA ARG A 546 5.14 -20.36 30.73
C ARG A 546 6.40 -21.24 30.79
N ASP A 547 7.53 -20.70 31.20
CA ASP A 547 8.76 -21.45 31.46
C ASP A 547 8.74 -22.23 32.79
N ARG A 548 7.66 -22.12 33.55
CA ARG A 548 7.52 -22.87 34.80
C ARG A 548 7.03 -24.28 34.52
N LEU A 549 7.90 -25.24 34.81
CA LEU A 549 7.47 -26.63 34.99
C LEU A 549 6.60 -26.71 36.23
N LEU A 550 5.36 -27.14 36.05
CA LEU A 550 4.46 -27.48 37.17
C LEU A 550 4.43 -28.99 37.34
N PHE A 551 4.42 -29.42 38.58
CA PHE A 551 4.41 -30.82 38.97
C PHE A 551 3.18 -31.10 39.79
N GLN A 552 2.48 -32.20 39.48
CA GLN A 552 1.29 -32.60 40.22
C GLN A 552 1.33 -34.11 40.54
N PRO A 553 1.26 -34.51 41.83
CA PRO A 553 1.34 -33.67 43.01
C PRO A 553 2.75 -33.11 43.26
N ASN A 554 2.85 -31.98 43.93
CA ASN A 554 4.11 -31.45 44.44
C ASN A 554 3.85 -30.74 45.78
N PRO A 555 4.25 -31.34 46.91
CA PRO A 555 5.13 -32.52 47.06
C PRO A 555 4.49 -33.82 46.57
N SER A 556 5.33 -34.82 46.19
CA SER A 556 4.93 -36.10 45.63
C SER A 556 5.61 -37.27 46.36
N SER A 557 4.95 -38.43 46.42
CA SER A 557 5.53 -39.72 46.88
C SER A 557 6.27 -40.47 45.77
N GLY A 558 6.53 -39.83 44.60
CA GLY A 558 7.33 -40.39 43.53
C GLY A 558 6.62 -40.53 42.17
N LEU A 559 5.30 -40.45 42.12
CA LEU A 559 4.58 -40.40 40.83
C LEU A 559 4.16 -38.96 40.52
N VAL A 560 4.68 -38.41 39.44
CA VAL A 560 4.57 -36.98 39.12
C VAL A 560 4.10 -36.78 37.69
N LYS A 561 3.00 -36.06 37.49
CA LYS A 561 2.65 -35.50 36.19
C LYS A 561 3.40 -34.17 35.99
N VAL A 562 3.98 -34.01 34.83
CA VAL A 562 4.65 -32.78 34.43
C VAL A 562 3.67 -31.99 33.57
N GLN A 563 3.36 -30.77 33.96
CA GLN A 563 2.64 -29.83 33.14
C GLN A 563 3.70 -28.84 32.56
N ALA A 564 3.95 -28.97 31.26
CA ALA A 564 4.82 -28.13 30.50
C ALA A 564 4.27 -27.98 29.09
N LEU A 565 4.35 -26.79 28.54
CA LEU A 565 4.14 -26.60 27.10
C LEU A 565 5.40 -27.04 26.37
N VAL A 566 5.37 -28.19 25.73
CA VAL A 566 6.48 -28.76 24.96
C VAL A 566 5.98 -29.20 23.60
N ASP A 567 6.87 -29.19 22.60
CA ASP A 567 6.54 -29.73 21.28
C ASP A 567 6.18 -31.22 21.41
N PRO A 568 4.96 -31.65 21.05
CA PRO A 568 4.50 -33.02 21.21
C PRO A 568 5.33 -34.02 20.40
N PHE A 569 5.96 -33.60 19.33
CA PHE A 569 6.72 -34.47 18.41
C PHE A 569 8.23 -34.47 18.68
N ALA A 570 8.75 -33.46 19.36
CA ALA A 570 10.17 -33.38 19.70
C ALA A 570 10.56 -34.31 20.84
N THR A 571 11.82 -34.75 20.85
CA THR A 571 12.40 -35.54 21.94
C THR A 571 12.99 -34.62 23.00
N HIS A 572 12.51 -34.73 24.21
CA HIS A 572 12.94 -33.96 25.37
C HIS A 572 13.78 -34.80 26.31
N LEU A 573 14.89 -34.25 26.77
CA LEU A 573 15.72 -34.84 27.82
C LEU A 573 15.24 -34.31 29.18
N VAL A 574 14.63 -35.18 29.96
CA VAL A 574 14.20 -34.90 31.34
C VAL A 574 15.32 -35.30 32.29
N SER A 575 15.85 -34.38 33.08
CA SER A 575 16.94 -34.64 34.05
C SER A 575 16.57 -34.07 35.42
N LEU A 576 16.84 -34.87 36.48
CA LEU A 576 16.56 -34.49 37.88
C LEU A 576 17.89 -34.32 38.61
N PHE A 577 18.07 -33.21 39.28
CA PHE A 577 19.28 -32.86 40.03
C PHE A 577 18.99 -32.71 41.51
N ASP A 578 19.84 -33.24 42.35
CA ASP A 578 19.78 -33.07 43.81
C ASP A 578 20.29 -31.68 44.25
N GLY A 579 20.22 -31.38 45.56
CA GLY A 579 20.66 -30.12 46.14
C GLY A 579 22.19 -29.85 46.04
N MET A 580 22.98 -30.82 45.60
CA MET A 580 24.42 -30.70 45.31
C MET A 580 24.69 -30.59 43.80
N GLY A 581 23.65 -30.51 42.97
CA GLY A 581 23.76 -30.39 41.50
C GLY A 581 24.12 -31.71 40.79
N ARG A 582 24.02 -32.86 41.44
CA ARG A 582 24.26 -34.17 40.82
C ARG A 582 23.01 -34.64 40.12
N CYS A 583 23.11 -35.11 38.87
CA CYS A 583 22.00 -35.71 38.16
C CYS A 583 21.71 -37.09 38.75
N VAL A 584 20.51 -37.27 39.30
CA VAL A 584 20.03 -38.49 39.98
C VAL A 584 19.06 -39.30 39.14
N HIS A 585 18.46 -38.68 38.12
CA HIS A 585 17.58 -39.35 37.18
C HIS A 585 17.63 -38.64 35.84
N THR A 586 17.60 -39.38 34.74
CA THR A 586 17.50 -38.85 33.40
C THR A 586 16.71 -39.80 32.51
N ARG A 587 15.89 -39.23 31.62
CA ARG A 587 15.08 -39.97 30.66
C ARG A 587 14.79 -39.13 29.42
N SER A 588 14.90 -39.72 28.22
CA SER A 588 14.41 -39.11 26.99
C SER A 588 12.97 -39.54 26.74
N MET A 589 12.09 -38.57 26.42
CA MET A 589 10.66 -38.76 26.17
C MET A 589 10.23 -37.85 25.02
N THR A 590 9.25 -38.30 24.21
CA THR A 590 8.56 -37.38 23.30
C THR A 590 7.71 -36.39 24.10
N GLY A 591 7.43 -35.22 23.53
CA GLY A 591 6.55 -34.27 24.20
C GLY A 591 5.15 -34.84 24.48
N SER A 592 4.63 -35.67 23.58
CA SER A 592 3.35 -36.40 23.80
C SER A 592 3.41 -37.33 25.01
N GLU A 593 4.49 -38.10 25.18
CA GLU A 593 4.70 -38.95 26.34
C GLU A 593 4.86 -38.14 27.63
N LEU A 594 5.52 -36.99 27.56
CA LEU A 594 5.74 -36.11 28.71
C LEU A 594 4.42 -35.47 29.18
N MET A 595 3.56 -35.03 28.25
CA MET A 595 2.27 -34.40 28.58
C MET A 595 1.21 -35.41 29.03
N ALA A 596 1.16 -36.57 28.42
CA ALA A 596 0.16 -37.61 28.73
C ALA A 596 0.58 -38.55 29.87
N GLY A 597 1.88 -38.67 30.13
CA GLY A 597 2.45 -39.67 31.04
C GLY A 597 2.61 -39.18 32.48
N THR A 598 2.87 -40.15 33.35
CA THR A 598 3.32 -39.93 34.72
C THR A 598 4.77 -40.36 34.84
N LEU A 599 5.63 -39.46 35.31
CA LEU A 599 7.01 -39.77 35.65
C LEU A 599 7.05 -40.60 36.93
N ASP A 600 7.65 -41.79 36.84
CA ASP A 600 7.90 -42.63 37.99
C ASP A 600 9.28 -42.32 38.58
N LEU A 601 9.28 -41.64 39.71
CA LEU A 601 10.44 -41.25 40.51
C LEU A 601 10.44 -41.97 41.87
N THR A 602 9.68 -43.06 42.04
CA THR A 602 9.57 -43.83 43.31
C THR A 602 10.90 -44.42 43.79
N LYS A 603 11.88 -44.56 42.88
CA LYS A 603 13.24 -45.03 43.20
C LYS A 603 14.20 -43.87 43.56
N VAL A 604 13.76 -42.64 43.48
CA VAL A 604 14.56 -41.47 43.86
C VAL A 604 14.35 -41.18 45.34
N PRO A 605 15.40 -41.02 46.13
CA PRO A 605 15.25 -40.73 47.57
C PRO A 605 14.41 -39.47 47.83
N PRO A 606 13.74 -39.41 48.99
CA PRO A 606 13.00 -38.22 49.40
C PRO A 606 13.97 -37.01 49.51
N GLY A 607 13.50 -35.83 49.02
CA GLY A 607 14.33 -34.64 49.03
C GLY A 607 13.80 -33.55 48.10
N ALA A 608 14.50 -32.43 48.08
CA ALA A 608 14.23 -31.33 47.17
C ALA A 608 15.12 -31.48 45.90
N TYR A 609 14.48 -31.39 44.74
CA TYR A 609 15.11 -31.60 43.46
C TYR A 609 14.80 -30.47 42.50
N LEU A 610 15.76 -30.28 41.54
CA LEU A 610 15.59 -29.39 40.39
C LEU A 610 15.42 -30.26 39.15
N MET A 611 14.27 -30.16 38.49
CA MET A 611 14.03 -30.86 37.23
C MET A 611 14.32 -29.93 36.06
N HIS A 612 15.12 -30.42 35.10
CA HIS A 612 15.36 -29.78 33.81
C HIS A 612 14.69 -30.59 32.72
N ILE A 613 14.03 -29.88 31.78
CA ILE A 613 13.58 -30.45 30.51
C ILE A 613 14.27 -29.66 29.40
N GLU A 614 15.02 -30.37 28.57
CA GLU A 614 15.86 -29.78 27.52
C GLU A 614 15.49 -30.36 26.15
N CYS A 615 15.30 -29.46 25.16
CA CYS A 615 15.05 -29.79 23.76
C CYS A 615 15.66 -28.69 22.90
N ASP A 616 16.41 -29.03 21.84
CA ASP A 616 17.02 -28.10 20.86
C ASP A 616 17.78 -26.92 21.51
N GLY A 617 18.50 -27.20 22.61
CA GLY A 617 19.29 -26.20 23.33
C GLY A 617 18.48 -25.29 24.26
N GLN A 618 17.16 -25.41 24.30
CA GLN A 618 16.28 -24.71 25.26
C GLN A 618 16.09 -25.57 26.51
N ARG A 619 16.26 -24.94 27.68
CA ARG A 619 16.14 -25.59 28.98
C ARG A 619 15.04 -24.94 29.81
N ARG A 620 14.10 -25.76 30.30
CA ARG A 620 13.09 -25.37 31.30
C ARG A 620 13.42 -25.99 32.63
N THR A 621 13.09 -25.28 33.71
CA THR A 621 13.51 -25.69 35.06
C THR A 621 12.34 -25.56 36.02
N GLY A 622 12.15 -26.55 36.89
CA GLY A 622 11.14 -26.54 37.93
C GLY A 622 11.62 -27.24 39.22
N ARG A 623 11.08 -26.84 40.37
CA ARG A 623 11.41 -27.44 41.67
C ARG A 623 10.38 -28.51 42.03
N LEU A 624 10.88 -29.68 42.40
CA LEU A 624 10.08 -30.82 42.83
C LEU A 624 10.50 -31.26 44.23
N GLN A 625 9.51 -31.49 45.10
CA GLN A 625 9.71 -32.07 46.44
C GLN A 625 9.23 -33.50 46.43
N LEU A 626 10.12 -34.45 46.72
CA LEU A 626 9.76 -35.85 46.98
C LEU A 626 9.67 -36.11 48.48
N LEU A 627 8.61 -36.82 48.91
CA LEU A 627 8.35 -37.19 50.31
C LEU A 627 8.63 -38.68 50.52
N THR A 628 8.89 -39.07 51.76
CA THR A 628 8.78 -40.47 52.19
C THR A 628 7.33 -40.91 52.12
N GLU A 629 7.06 -42.16 51.66
CA GLU A 629 5.74 -42.77 51.81
C GLU A 629 5.30 -42.81 53.26
#